data_8d5dc96604f5924ee195296237084a8b
#
_entry.id   8d5dc96604f5924ee195296237084a8b
#
_cell.length_a   1.000
_cell.length_b   1.000
_cell.length_c   1.000
_cell.angle_alpha   90.00
_cell.angle_beta   90.00
_cell.angle_gamma   90.00
#
_symmetry.space_group_name_H-M   'P 1'
#
loop_
_entity.id
_entity.type
_entity.pdbx_description
1 polymer ?
#
loop_
_entity_poly.entity_id
_entity_poly.type
_entity_poly.pdbx_seq_one_letter_code
_entity_poly.pdbx_strand_id
1 'polypeptide(L)'
;AFPWGEPGPLEKMNGPEEWQKEILKDIRDGVKIKDNVVREAVASGHGIGKSTLVAWLILWAISTHENTRGVVTANTETQLRTKTWPELIKWYNLFIGRPLFTATATAIFANEQGKEKNWRIDAIPWSDNNTEAFAGLHNQGNRILLLFDEASAISNQIWEVAEGAMTDKDTEIIWCAFGNPTRNTGRFYDCFHKFR
;
A
#
# COMPACT_ATOMS: atom_id res chain seq x y z
N ALA A 1 4.97 -3.88 15.63
CA ALA A 1 3.62 -3.84 15.04
C ALA A 1 2.85 -5.15 15.26
N PHE A 2 3.56 -6.29 15.31
CA PHE A 2 2.95 -7.62 15.50
C PHE A 2 3.68 -8.39 16.59
N PRO A 3 2.98 -9.24 17.38
CA PRO A 3 3.57 -10.02 18.48
C PRO A 3 4.22 -11.32 17.94
N TRP A 4 5.30 -11.20 17.17
CA TRP A 4 6.05 -12.32 16.62
C TRP A 4 6.68 -13.14 17.74
N GLY A 5 6.52 -14.49 17.68
CA GLY A 5 7.08 -15.41 18.65
C GLY A 5 6.40 -15.42 20.01
N GLU A 6 5.43 -14.54 20.24
CA GLU A 6 4.63 -14.53 21.46
C GLU A 6 3.52 -15.61 21.42
N PRO A 7 3.07 -16.13 22.57
CA PRO A 7 1.98 -17.10 22.61
C PRO A 7 0.74 -16.60 21.86
N GLY A 8 0.29 -17.35 20.85
CA GLY A 8 -0.85 -17.00 20.02
C GLY A 8 -0.67 -17.33 18.54
N PRO A 9 -1.41 -16.68 17.65
CA PRO A 9 -1.40 -17.01 16.22
C PRO A 9 -0.04 -16.84 15.53
N LEU A 10 0.87 -16.02 16.08
CA LEU A 10 2.19 -15.73 15.52
C LEU A 10 3.35 -16.39 16.31
N GLU A 11 3.05 -17.29 17.25
CA GLU A 11 4.05 -17.95 18.10
C GLU A 11 5.16 -18.66 17.32
N LYS A 12 4.80 -19.28 16.19
CA LYS A 12 5.74 -20.03 15.34
C LYS A 12 6.31 -19.20 14.17
N MET A 13 6.00 -17.90 14.12
CA MET A 13 6.43 -17.01 13.04
C MET A 13 7.50 -16.05 13.54
N ASN A 14 8.61 -15.96 12.82
CA ASN A 14 9.77 -15.14 13.20
C ASN A 14 9.80 -13.75 12.50
N GLY A 15 8.70 -13.34 11.88
CA GLY A 15 8.60 -12.07 11.16
C GLY A 15 8.60 -12.24 9.64
N PRO A 16 8.89 -11.14 8.92
CA PRO A 16 8.94 -11.14 7.46
C PRO A 16 10.03 -12.05 6.87
N GLU A 17 9.78 -12.58 5.68
CA GLU A 17 10.77 -13.24 4.85
C GLU A 17 11.88 -12.27 4.40
N GLU A 18 13.06 -12.78 3.98
CA GLU A 18 14.21 -11.90 3.64
C GLU A 18 13.87 -10.90 2.54
N TRP A 19 13.23 -11.32 1.46
CA TRP A 19 12.83 -10.40 0.38
C TRP A 19 11.85 -9.30 0.86
N GLN A 20 10.95 -9.63 1.80
CA GLN A 20 10.05 -8.64 2.40
C GLN A 20 10.82 -7.66 3.28
N LYS A 21 11.84 -8.14 4.02
CA LYS A 21 12.72 -7.29 4.82
C LYS A 21 13.52 -6.33 3.96
N GLU A 22 13.98 -6.75 2.79
CA GLU A 22 14.68 -5.88 1.83
C GLU A 22 13.79 -4.73 1.40
N ILE A 23 12.57 -5.01 0.90
CA ILE A 23 11.60 -3.98 0.51
C ILE A 23 11.26 -3.03 1.68
N LEU A 24 11.05 -3.59 2.88
CA LEU A 24 10.76 -2.77 4.07
C LEU A 24 11.95 -1.87 4.45
N LYS A 25 13.19 -2.31 4.25
CA LYS A 25 14.40 -1.51 4.46
C LYS A 25 14.51 -0.39 3.43
N ASP A 26 14.26 -0.69 2.16
CA ASP A 26 14.32 0.29 1.07
C ASP A 26 13.28 1.40 1.28
N ILE A 27 12.05 1.04 1.62
CA ILE A 27 11.01 2.01 2.00
C ILE A 27 11.44 2.84 3.22
N ARG A 28 11.91 2.18 4.31
CA ARG A 28 12.40 2.86 5.52
C ARG A 28 13.50 3.88 5.23
N ASP A 29 14.43 3.52 4.36
CA ASP A 29 15.56 4.38 4.05
C ASP A 29 15.17 5.47 3.05
N GLY A 30 14.28 5.17 2.11
CA GLY A 30 13.71 6.13 1.17
C GLY A 30 12.92 7.26 1.84
N VAL A 31 12.10 6.95 2.86
CA VAL A 31 11.31 7.96 3.59
C VAL A 31 12.14 8.92 4.44
N LYS A 32 13.42 8.59 4.71
CA LYS A 32 14.35 9.50 5.42
C LYS A 32 14.93 10.58 4.52
N ILE A 33 14.83 10.41 3.21
CA ILE A 33 15.36 11.36 2.24
C ILE A 33 14.29 12.41 2.00
N LYS A 34 14.57 13.66 2.37
CA LYS A 34 13.63 14.77 2.20
C LYS A 34 13.27 14.96 0.71
N ASP A 35 12.00 15.26 0.46
CA ASP A 35 11.45 15.51 -0.88
C ASP A 35 11.63 14.32 -1.87
N ASN A 36 11.83 13.13 -1.34
CA ASN A 36 11.92 11.91 -2.14
C ASN A 36 10.55 11.22 -2.25
N VAL A 37 10.24 10.76 -3.45
CA VAL A 37 9.11 9.86 -3.68
C VAL A 37 9.65 8.43 -3.66
N VAL A 38 9.30 7.66 -2.64
CA VAL A 38 9.66 6.24 -2.56
C VAL A 38 8.85 5.48 -3.59
N ARG A 39 9.52 4.86 -4.55
CA ARG A 39 8.89 4.04 -5.60
C ARG A 39 9.47 2.64 -5.55
N GLU A 40 8.61 1.67 -5.22
CA GLU A 40 8.99 0.26 -5.15
C GLU A 40 8.14 -0.58 -6.12
N ALA A 41 8.78 -1.39 -6.92
CA ALA A 41 8.11 -2.34 -7.80
C ALA A 41 8.61 -3.75 -7.52
N VAL A 42 7.69 -4.67 -7.23
CA VAL A 42 8.02 -6.06 -6.87
C VAL A 42 7.36 -7.02 -7.85
N ALA A 43 8.17 -7.63 -8.70
CA ALA A 43 7.73 -8.68 -9.61
C ALA A 43 8.06 -10.06 -9.04
N SER A 44 7.05 -10.91 -8.87
CA SER A 44 7.25 -12.25 -8.34
C SER A 44 6.10 -13.19 -8.66
N GLY A 45 6.28 -14.48 -8.43
CA GLY A 45 5.25 -15.49 -8.58
C GLY A 45 4.09 -15.38 -7.57
N HIS A 46 3.11 -16.27 -7.71
CA HIS A 46 1.99 -16.38 -6.77
C HIS A 46 2.42 -16.98 -5.42
N GLY A 47 1.69 -16.65 -4.36
CA GLY A 47 1.76 -17.34 -3.07
C GLY A 47 2.97 -17.01 -2.20
N ILE A 48 3.81 -16.04 -2.58
CA ILE A 48 5.02 -15.67 -1.81
C ILE A 48 4.79 -14.61 -0.73
N GLY A 49 3.54 -14.18 -0.50
CA GLY A 49 3.23 -13.22 0.56
C GLY A 49 3.21 -11.74 0.11
N LYS A 50 3.00 -11.43 -1.17
CA LYS A 50 2.84 -10.03 -1.65
C LYS A 50 1.69 -9.29 -0.94
N SER A 51 0.49 -9.88 -0.94
CA SER A 51 -0.68 -9.24 -0.30
C SER A 51 -0.51 -9.13 1.22
N THR A 52 0.26 -10.02 1.83
CA THR A 52 0.68 -9.91 3.24
C THR A 52 1.55 -8.66 3.44
N LEU A 53 2.54 -8.43 2.57
CA LEU A 53 3.39 -7.23 2.64
C LEU A 53 2.57 -5.97 2.39
N VAL A 54 1.63 -5.98 1.45
CA VAL A 54 0.66 -4.88 1.24
C VAL A 54 -0.10 -4.56 2.53
N ALA A 55 -0.63 -5.58 3.22
CA ALA A 55 -1.33 -5.41 4.49
C ALA A 55 -0.44 -4.79 5.58
N TRP A 56 0.82 -5.25 5.70
CA TRP A 56 1.76 -4.68 6.67
C TRP A 56 2.14 -3.24 6.36
N LEU A 57 2.31 -2.89 5.09
CA LEU A 57 2.59 -1.51 4.66
C LEU A 57 1.43 -0.58 4.98
N ILE A 58 0.19 -1.00 4.78
CA ILE A 58 -1.00 -0.23 5.17
C ILE A 58 -1.00 0.05 6.67
N LEU A 59 -0.85 -1.00 7.50
CA LEU A 59 -0.88 -0.89 8.96
C LEU A 59 0.30 -0.08 9.49
N TRP A 60 1.49 -0.25 8.91
CA TRP A 60 2.66 0.54 9.26
C TRP A 60 2.47 2.01 8.88
N ALA A 61 2.06 2.30 7.66
CA ALA A 61 1.94 3.67 7.17
C ALA A 61 0.93 4.48 7.98
N ILE A 62 -0.26 3.90 8.25
CA ILE A 62 -1.31 4.60 8.98
C ILE A 62 -0.96 4.80 10.46
N SER A 63 -0.13 3.92 11.06
CA SER A 63 0.20 3.97 12.49
C SER A 63 1.48 4.73 12.82
N THR A 64 2.31 5.04 11.85
CA THR A 64 3.60 5.69 12.08
C THR A 64 3.66 7.15 11.63
N HIS A 65 2.60 7.65 11.02
CA HIS A 65 2.47 9.04 10.64
C HIS A 65 1.01 9.48 10.75
N GLU A 66 0.74 10.49 11.57
CA GLU A 66 -0.59 11.08 11.68
C GLU A 66 -1.05 11.66 10.34
N ASN A 67 -2.37 11.70 10.16
CA ASN A 67 -2.99 12.21 8.95
C ASN A 67 -2.50 11.54 7.65
N THR A 68 -2.00 10.29 7.72
CA THR A 68 -1.70 9.50 6.54
C THR A 68 -2.96 9.31 5.70
N ARG A 69 -2.88 9.63 4.42
CA ARG A 69 -3.90 9.29 3.42
C ARG A 69 -3.36 8.26 2.45
N GLY A 70 -4.21 7.39 1.97
CA GLY A 70 -3.76 6.40 1.01
C GLY A 70 -4.87 5.76 0.22
N VAL A 71 -4.46 5.11 -0.86
CA VAL A 71 -5.32 4.30 -1.72
C VAL A 71 -4.63 2.96 -1.98
N VAL A 72 -5.41 1.91 -1.86
CA VAL A 72 -5.03 0.57 -2.28
C VAL A 72 -5.94 0.14 -3.40
N THR A 73 -5.36 -0.31 -4.50
CA THR A 73 -6.11 -0.87 -5.62
C THR A 73 -5.54 -2.21 -6.07
N ALA A 74 -6.30 -2.97 -6.82
CA ALA A 74 -5.88 -4.24 -7.41
C ALA A 74 -6.39 -4.34 -8.85
N ASN A 75 -5.93 -5.36 -9.56
CA ASN A 75 -6.30 -5.59 -10.97
C ASN A 75 -7.83 -5.56 -11.23
N THR A 76 -8.62 -6.08 -10.30
CA THR A 76 -10.09 -6.06 -10.37
C THR A 76 -10.70 -5.75 -9.01
N GLU A 77 -11.94 -5.21 -9.02
CA GLU A 77 -12.70 -5.03 -7.77
C GLU A 77 -12.86 -6.35 -7.01
N THR A 78 -13.12 -7.44 -7.72
CA THR A 78 -13.23 -8.77 -7.10
C THR A 78 -11.94 -9.16 -6.38
N GLN A 79 -10.76 -8.99 -6.98
CA GLN A 79 -9.49 -9.29 -6.33
C GLN A 79 -9.23 -8.39 -5.13
N LEU A 80 -9.49 -7.10 -5.25
CA LEU A 80 -9.36 -6.16 -4.15
C LEU A 80 -10.20 -6.60 -2.94
N ARG A 81 -11.47 -6.93 -3.18
CA ARG A 81 -12.43 -7.30 -2.13
C ARG A 81 -12.28 -8.73 -1.59
N THR A 82 -11.81 -9.68 -2.40
CA THR A 82 -11.77 -11.09 -2.00
C THR A 82 -10.38 -11.58 -1.62
N LYS A 83 -9.31 -10.85 -1.95
CA LYS A 83 -7.92 -11.23 -1.66
C LYS A 83 -7.18 -10.16 -0.87
N THR A 84 -6.96 -8.99 -1.45
CA THR A 84 -6.13 -7.95 -0.85
C THR A 84 -6.72 -7.44 0.47
N TRP A 85 -7.99 -7.06 0.47
CA TRP A 85 -8.63 -6.50 1.66
C TRP A 85 -8.87 -7.52 2.79
N PRO A 86 -9.33 -8.75 2.53
CA PRO A 86 -9.39 -9.80 3.56
C PRO A 86 -8.03 -10.11 4.20
N GLU A 87 -6.94 -10.08 3.44
CA GLU A 87 -5.59 -10.24 4.00
C GLU A 87 -5.25 -9.08 4.95
N LEU A 88 -5.60 -7.83 4.59
CA LEU A 88 -5.49 -6.70 5.52
C LEU A 88 -6.29 -6.93 6.80
N ILE A 89 -7.56 -7.35 6.72
CA ILE A 89 -8.40 -7.60 7.90
C ILE A 89 -7.81 -8.68 8.81
N LYS A 90 -7.26 -9.75 8.22
CA LYS A 90 -6.55 -10.78 8.96
C LYS A 90 -5.39 -10.20 9.78
N TRP A 91 -4.51 -9.41 9.16
CA TRP A 91 -3.36 -8.79 9.83
C TRP A 91 -3.76 -7.65 10.78
N TYR A 92 -4.82 -6.91 10.46
CA TYR A 92 -5.39 -5.91 11.37
C TYR A 92 -5.85 -6.53 12.68
N ASN A 93 -6.44 -7.75 12.67
CA ASN A 93 -6.84 -8.45 13.89
C ASN A 93 -5.65 -8.89 14.77
N LEU A 94 -4.45 -8.99 14.19
CA LEU A 94 -3.20 -9.33 14.90
C LEU A 94 -2.36 -8.09 15.23
N PHE A 95 -2.78 -6.90 14.79
CA PHE A 95 -2.02 -5.68 14.91
C PHE A 95 -2.12 -5.09 16.33
N ILE A 96 -0.98 -4.78 16.95
CA ILE A 96 -0.92 -4.20 18.30
C ILE A 96 -1.65 -2.84 18.36
N GLY A 97 -1.53 -2.03 17.30
CA GLY A 97 -2.18 -0.71 17.18
C GLY A 97 -3.68 -0.76 16.82
N ARG A 98 -4.29 -1.94 16.73
CA ARG A 98 -5.71 -2.10 16.36
C ARG A 98 -6.68 -1.18 17.11
N PRO A 99 -6.54 -0.95 18.43
CA PRO A 99 -7.48 -0.07 19.16
C PRO A 99 -7.52 1.38 18.68
N LEU A 100 -6.49 1.82 17.94
CA LEU A 100 -6.38 3.19 17.44
C LEU A 100 -7.10 3.42 16.10
N PHE A 101 -7.52 2.35 15.44
CA PHE A 101 -8.08 2.39 14.10
C PHE A 101 -9.35 1.55 13.98
N THR A 102 -10.18 1.89 13.01
CA THR A 102 -11.34 1.08 12.59
C THR A 102 -11.11 0.62 11.15
N ALA A 103 -11.26 -0.67 10.90
CA ALA A 103 -11.24 -1.24 9.56
C ALA A 103 -12.65 -1.68 9.15
N THR A 104 -13.09 -1.19 8.00
CA THR A 104 -14.38 -1.53 7.36
C THR A 104 -14.16 -2.38 6.11
N ALA A 105 -15.20 -2.65 5.34
CA ALA A 105 -15.09 -3.38 4.08
C ALA A 105 -14.30 -2.63 2.99
N THR A 106 -14.12 -1.30 3.12
CA THR A 106 -13.54 -0.44 2.07
C THR A 106 -12.52 0.57 2.57
N ALA A 107 -12.30 0.69 3.87
CA ALA A 107 -11.37 1.67 4.44
C ALA A 107 -10.83 1.21 5.79
N ILE A 108 -9.64 1.70 6.13
CA ILE A 108 -9.11 1.75 7.50
C ILE A 108 -8.86 3.21 7.86
N PHE A 109 -9.29 3.64 9.03
CA PHE A 109 -9.17 5.04 9.47
C PHE A 109 -8.98 5.16 10.98
N ALA A 110 -8.48 6.32 11.41
CA ALA A 110 -8.24 6.59 12.83
C ALA A 110 -9.54 6.75 13.63
N ASN A 111 -9.54 6.23 14.86
CA ASN A 111 -10.67 6.35 15.80
C ASN A 111 -10.74 7.74 16.46
N GLU A 112 -9.75 8.60 16.24
CA GLU A 112 -9.73 9.94 16.80
C GLU A 112 -10.81 10.80 16.16
N GLN A 113 -11.66 11.40 17.01
CA GLN A 113 -12.81 12.19 16.58
C GLN A 113 -12.38 13.35 15.67
N GLY A 114 -13.01 13.44 14.51
CA GLY A 114 -12.75 14.47 13.49
C GLY A 114 -11.60 14.18 12.54
N LYS A 115 -10.82 13.10 12.75
CA LYS A 115 -9.72 12.70 11.88
C LYS A 115 -10.07 11.59 10.88
N GLU A 116 -11.25 11.00 10.95
CA GLU A 116 -11.69 9.84 10.15
C GLU A 116 -11.63 10.08 8.64
N LYS A 117 -11.73 11.35 8.22
CA LYS A 117 -11.67 11.75 6.80
C LYS A 117 -10.26 12.04 6.32
N ASN A 118 -9.37 12.47 7.21
CA ASN A 118 -8.02 12.94 6.87
C ASN A 118 -6.93 11.93 7.22
N TRP A 119 -7.21 10.99 8.11
CA TRP A 119 -6.29 9.94 8.51
C TRP A 119 -6.88 8.57 8.17
N ARG A 120 -6.74 8.19 6.89
CA ARG A 120 -7.38 6.99 6.33
C ARG A 120 -6.70 6.44 5.10
N ILE A 121 -6.92 5.16 4.86
CA ILE A 121 -6.51 4.47 3.64
C ILE A 121 -7.75 3.74 3.08
N ASP A 122 -8.04 3.98 1.81
CA ASP A 122 -9.22 3.48 1.13
C ASP A 122 -8.88 2.35 0.14
N ALA A 123 -9.72 1.32 0.09
CA ALA A 123 -9.71 0.30 -0.95
C ALA A 123 -10.57 0.76 -2.13
N ILE A 124 -9.95 1.21 -3.19
CA ILE A 124 -10.64 1.78 -4.35
C ILE A 124 -10.37 0.91 -5.58
N PRO A 125 -11.41 0.28 -6.17
CA PRO A 125 -11.25 -0.39 -7.45
C PRO A 125 -10.87 0.64 -8.52
N TRP A 126 -9.88 0.33 -9.34
CA TRP A 126 -9.57 1.19 -10.45
C TRP A 126 -10.57 1.00 -11.62
N SER A 127 -10.76 2.05 -12.40
CA SER A 127 -11.54 2.04 -13.64
C SER A 127 -11.02 3.15 -14.54
N ASP A 128 -10.86 2.89 -15.81
CA ASP A 128 -10.48 3.90 -16.80
C ASP A 128 -11.54 5.02 -16.93
N ASN A 129 -12.77 4.74 -16.49
CA ASN A 129 -13.88 5.69 -16.49
C ASN A 129 -13.95 6.54 -15.19
N ASN A 130 -13.17 6.20 -14.16
CA ASN A 130 -13.15 6.90 -12.88
C ASN A 130 -11.71 7.00 -12.35
N THR A 131 -10.95 7.90 -12.93
CA THR A 131 -9.57 8.18 -12.53
C THR A 131 -9.46 9.19 -11.39
N GLU A 132 -10.56 9.91 -11.08
CA GLU A 132 -10.57 11.00 -10.09
C GLU A 132 -10.19 10.54 -8.67
N ALA A 133 -10.51 9.30 -8.34
CA ALA A 133 -10.14 8.73 -7.04
C ALA A 133 -8.62 8.70 -6.79
N PHE A 134 -7.82 8.66 -7.86
CA PHE A 134 -6.36 8.71 -7.81
C PHE A 134 -5.84 10.13 -8.00
N ALA A 135 -6.48 10.95 -8.83
CA ALA A 135 -6.12 12.34 -9.07
C ALA A 135 -6.29 13.22 -7.83
N GLY A 136 -7.28 12.91 -6.97
CA GLY A 136 -7.59 13.67 -5.75
C GLY A 136 -6.76 13.28 -4.52
N LEU A 137 -5.74 12.44 -4.67
CA LEU A 137 -4.90 12.01 -3.55
C LEU A 137 -3.84 13.07 -3.21
N HIS A 138 -4.29 14.17 -2.62
CA HIS A 138 -3.43 15.25 -2.09
C HIS A 138 -3.39 15.20 -0.57
N ASN A 139 -2.22 15.42 0.01
CA ASN A 139 -2.03 15.42 1.47
C ASN A 139 -0.80 16.22 1.89
N GLN A 140 -0.70 17.46 1.41
CA GLN A 140 0.47 18.31 1.59
C GLN A 140 0.94 18.37 3.05
N GLY A 141 2.23 18.17 3.27
CA GLY A 141 2.86 18.19 4.59
C GLY A 141 2.68 16.91 5.41
N ASN A 142 2.01 15.90 4.89
CA ASN A 142 1.77 14.62 5.57
C ASN A 142 2.26 13.44 4.73
N ARG A 143 1.74 12.24 4.99
CA ARG A 143 2.08 11.02 4.23
C ARG A 143 1.00 10.67 3.22
N ILE A 144 1.40 10.29 2.02
CA ILE A 144 0.58 9.62 1.01
C ILE A 144 1.10 8.19 0.82
N LEU A 145 0.19 7.21 0.89
CA LEU A 145 0.46 5.82 0.53
C LEU A 145 -0.38 5.41 -0.67
N LEU A 146 0.29 4.96 -1.74
CA LEU A 146 -0.37 4.39 -2.91
C LEU A 146 0.12 2.96 -3.13
N LEU A 147 -0.79 2.00 -3.11
CA LEU A 147 -0.48 0.58 -3.27
C LEU A 147 -1.25 -0.01 -4.45
N PHE A 148 -0.53 -0.58 -5.39
CA PHE A 148 -1.05 -1.36 -6.51
C PHE A 148 -0.77 -2.84 -6.26
N ASP A 149 -1.81 -3.60 -5.91
CA ASP A 149 -1.73 -5.07 -5.83
C ASP A 149 -2.15 -5.67 -7.19
N GLU A 150 -1.48 -6.72 -7.64
CA GLU A 150 -1.61 -7.30 -8.98
C GLU A 150 -1.41 -6.26 -10.11
N ALA A 151 -0.39 -5.44 -9.98
CA ALA A 151 -0.15 -4.21 -10.75
C ALA A 151 0.07 -4.44 -12.26
N SER A 152 0.44 -5.65 -12.70
CA SER A 152 0.75 -5.95 -14.10
C SER A 152 -0.41 -5.74 -15.08
N ALA A 153 -1.64 -5.75 -14.59
CA ALA A 153 -2.82 -5.58 -15.43
C ALA A 153 -3.50 -4.20 -15.28
N ILE A 154 -3.03 -3.35 -14.37
CA ILE A 154 -3.55 -1.99 -14.18
C ILE A 154 -3.20 -1.16 -15.43
N SER A 155 -4.18 -0.41 -15.95
CA SER A 155 -4.01 0.34 -17.19
C SER A 155 -2.98 1.47 -17.06
N ASN A 156 -2.31 1.81 -18.16
CA ASN A 156 -1.33 2.91 -18.18
C ASN A 156 -1.95 4.24 -17.76
N GLN A 157 -3.23 4.48 -18.09
CA GLN A 157 -3.94 5.71 -17.71
C GLN A 157 -4.00 5.88 -16.19
N ILE A 158 -4.25 4.81 -15.44
CA ILE A 158 -4.28 4.85 -13.96
C ILE A 158 -2.88 5.14 -13.40
N TRP A 159 -1.83 4.57 -14.00
CA TRP A 159 -0.46 4.88 -13.61
C TRP A 159 -0.12 6.36 -13.83
N GLU A 160 -0.51 6.94 -14.97
CA GLU A 160 -0.27 8.35 -15.31
C GLU A 160 -1.01 9.31 -14.35
N VAL A 161 -2.27 9.01 -14.05
CA VAL A 161 -3.05 9.80 -13.09
C VAL A 161 -2.46 9.70 -11.68
N ALA A 162 -2.05 8.51 -11.27
CA ALA A 162 -1.38 8.30 -9.99
C ALA A 162 -0.05 9.07 -9.90
N GLU A 163 0.75 9.11 -10.97
CA GLU A 163 1.97 9.92 -11.05
C GLU A 163 1.68 11.40 -10.87
N GLY A 164 0.59 11.89 -11.46
CA GLY A 164 0.16 13.29 -11.31
C GLY A 164 -0.18 13.68 -9.86
N ALA A 165 -0.67 12.75 -9.06
CA ALA A 165 -0.96 12.96 -7.64
C ALA A 165 0.30 13.04 -6.75
N MET A 166 1.48 12.70 -7.27
CA MET A 166 2.75 12.65 -6.51
C MET A 166 3.58 13.92 -6.61
N THR A 167 2.93 15.06 -6.71
CA THR A 167 3.58 16.37 -6.88
C THR A 167 3.51 17.24 -5.65
N ASP A 168 2.89 16.79 -4.56
CA ASP A 168 2.74 17.56 -3.33
C ASP A 168 4.12 17.83 -2.70
N LYS A 169 4.40 19.10 -2.43
CA LYS A 169 5.63 19.53 -1.76
C LYS A 169 5.60 19.17 -0.28
N ASP A 170 6.77 18.96 0.30
CA ASP A 170 6.96 18.64 1.72
C ASP A 170 6.10 17.45 2.18
N THR A 171 5.82 16.51 1.28
CA THR A 171 4.95 15.36 1.51
C THR A 171 5.75 14.07 1.40
N GLU A 172 5.60 13.18 2.37
CA GLU A 172 6.18 11.84 2.31
C GLU A 172 5.32 10.96 1.40
N ILE A 173 5.80 10.65 0.22
CA ILE A 173 5.05 9.88 -0.78
C ILE A 173 5.67 8.49 -0.94
N ILE A 174 4.84 7.46 -0.74
CA ILE A 174 5.22 6.06 -0.88
C ILE A 174 4.31 5.41 -1.92
N TRP A 175 4.88 4.95 -3.01
CA TRP A 175 4.18 4.22 -4.05
C TRP A 175 4.80 2.85 -4.25
N CYS A 176 4.04 1.80 -3.97
CA CYS A 176 4.49 0.43 -4.19
C CYS A 176 3.56 -0.30 -5.16
N ALA A 177 4.15 -1.01 -6.10
CA ALA A 177 3.44 -1.82 -7.08
C ALA A 177 3.90 -3.28 -6.98
N PHE A 178 2.97 -4.16 -6.68
CA PHE A 178 3.22 -5.60 -6.53
C PHE A 178 2.49 -6.35 -7.64
N GLY A 179 3.15 -7.28 -8.30
CA GLY A 179 2.49 -8.06 -9.34
C GLY A 179 3.28 -9.26 -9.83
N ASN A 180 2.58 -10.11 -10.57
CA ASN A 180 3.23 -11.15 -11.35
C ASN A 180 3.63 -10.58 -12.71
N PRO A 181 4.81 -10.88 -13.26
CA PRO A 181 5.25 -10.38 -14.56
C PRO A 181 4.55 -11.14 -15.70
N THR A 182 3.22 -10.93 -15.83
CA THR A 182 2.37 -11.64 -16.82
C THR A 182 2.33 -10.95 -18.18
N ARG A 183 2.88 -9.73 -18.29
CA ARG A 183 2.91 -8.94 -19.51
C ARG A 183 4.32 -8.48 -19.80
N ASN A 184 4.66 -8.40 -21.09
CA ASN A 184 5.96 -7.89 -21.59
C ASN A 184 5.86 -6.43 -22.09
N THR A 185 4.80 -5.73 -21.70
CA THR A 185 4.54 -4.32 -22.02
C THR A 185 3.74 -3.67 -20.90
N GLY A 186 3.72 -2.34 -20.87
CA GLY A 186 2.95 -1.55 -19.90
C GLY A 186 3.82 -1.04 -18.74
N ARG A 187 3.24 -0.16 -17.93
CA ARG A 187 3.97 0.59 -16.88
C ARG A 187 4.63 -0.31 -15.85
N PHE A 188 3.97 -1.40 -15.44
CA PHE A 188 4.58 -2.35 -14.49
C PHE A 188 5.81 -3.03 -15.08
N TYR A 189 5.77 -3.45 -16.35
CA TYR A 189 6.94 -3.97 -17.07
C TYR A 189 8.06 -2.93 -17.16
N ASP A 190 7.72 -1.68 -17.48
CA ASP A 190 8.67 -0.58 -17.62
C ASP A 190 9.43 -0.29 -16.31
N CYS A 191 8.85 -0.55 -15.12
CA CYS A 191 9.54 -0.41 -13.84
C CYS A 191 10.84 -1.23 -13.76
N PHE A 192 10.92 -2.36 -14.47
CA PHE A 192 12.08 -3.26 -14.44
C PHE A 192 13.02 -3.10 -15.66
N HIS A 193 12.56 -2.46 -16.72
CA HIS A 193 13.29 -2.40 -17.99
C HIS A 193 13.64 -0.97 -18.41
N LYS A 194 12.77 -0.01 -18.20
CA LYS A 194 12.95 1.36 -18.68
C LYS A 194 13.29 2.35 -17.57
N PHE A 195 12.78 2.14 -16.39
CA PHE A 195 12.92 3.07 -15.24
C PHE A 195 13.74 2.49 -14.08
N ARG A 196 14.56 1.49 -14.36
CA ARG A 196 15.45 0.84 -13.39
C ARG A 196 16.69 1.69 -13.09
#